data_12e773522b2dda5bda527a9e68c89b33
#
_entry.id   12e773522b2dda5bda527a9e68c89b33
#
_cell.length_a   1.000
_cell.length_b   1.000
_cell.length_c   1.000
_cell.angle_alpha   90.00
_cell.angle_beta   90.00
_cell.angle_gamma   90.00
#
_symmetry.space_group_name_H-M   'P 1'
#
loop_
_entity.id
_entity.type
_entity.pdbx_description
1 polymer ?
#
loop_
_entity_poly.entity_id
_entity_poly.type
_entity_poly.pdbx_seq_one_letter_code
_entity_poly.pdbx_strand_id
1 'polypeptide(L)'
;MAISRSQLLKELLPGLNALFGLEYDKYENEHAEIYETENSERSFEEEVKLSGFAAAPVKNEGAAISYDSAQEAFTARYNHETVAMGFSVTEEAMEDNLYDALSARYTKALARAMAYTKQTKAAALLNNGFTTFNSGDGVTLFSTAHPTVGGGTNRNRLSTDSDLNETSLEQAVIDIAAFTDERDLLIAARPRKLIVPPALMFVATRLLETDLRVGTADNDLNALKSNGSIPEGYRVNHYLTDPDAFFIMTDVPNGMKHFVRTPMQTSMDGDFDTGNVRYKARERYSFGVSDPLGVFGTPGAS
;
A
#
# COMPACT_ATOMS: atom_id res chain seq x y z
N MET A 1 -25.07 -47.44 7.72
CA MET A 1 -23.70 -47.00 8.12
C MET A 1 -23.87 -45.56 8.59
N ALA A 2 -23.68 -45.28 9.87
CA ALA A 2 -23.67 -43.90 10.34
C ALA A 2 -22.37 -43.24 9.87
N ILE A 3 -22.45 -42.22 9.06
CA ILE A 3 -21.33 -41.39 8.69
C ILE A 3 -20.86 -40.67 9.97
N SER A 4 -19.63 -40.95 10.40
CA SER A 4 -19.17 -40.33 11.63
C SER A 4 -18.95 -38.82 11.38
N ARG A 5 -19.26 -37.97 12.35
CA ARG A 5 -19.05 -36.51 12.32
C ARG A 5 -17.63 -36.13 11.92
N SER A 6 -16.64 -36.91 12.35
CA SER A 6 -15.23 -36.72 11.98
C SER A 6 -14.93 -36.96 10.50
N GLN A 7 -15.70 -37.84 9.82
CA GLN A 7 -15.56 -38.06 8.38
C GLN A 7 -16.19 -36.92 7.58
N LEU A 8 -17.36 -36.44 7.99
CA LEU A 8 -18.03 -35.28 7.36
C LEU A 8 -17.16 -34.03 7.41
N LEU A 9 -16.56 -33.74 8.56
CA LEU A 9 -15.63 -32.62 8.72
C LEU A 9 -14.39 -32.73 7.82
N LYS A 10 -13.83 -33.93 7.65
CA LYS A 10 -12.66 -34.18 6.80
C LYS A 10 -12.95 -34.02 5.31
N GLU A 11 -14.17 -34.35 4.88
CA GLU A 11 -14.60 -34.23 3.48
C GLU A 11 -15.02 -32.80 3.13
N LEU A 12 -15.65 -32.08 4.07
CA LEU A 12 -16.14 -30.72 3.86
C LEU A 12 -15.00 -29.69 3.80
N LEU A 13 -13.99 -29.83 4.65
CA LEU A 13 -12.90 -28.87 4.78
C LEU A 13 -12.14 -28.59 3.47
N PRO A 14 -11.72 -29.60 2.67
CA PRO A 14 -11.03 -29.35 1.41
C PRO A 14 -11.89 -28.57 0.42
N GLY A 15 -13.18 -28.85 0.34
CA GLY A 15 -14.12 -28.15 -0.53
C GLY A 15 -14.31 -26.69 -0.15
N LEU A 16 -14.46 -26.40 1.14
CA LEU A 16 -14.59 -25.02 1.64
C LEU A 16 -13.28 -24.24 1.48
N ASN A 17 -12.12 -24.86 1.72
CA ASN A 17 -10.82 -24.22 1.52
C ASN A 17 -10.58 -23.90 0.05
N ALA A 18 -10.90 -24.81 -0.86
CA ALA A 18 -10.80 -24.55 -2.30
C ALA A 18 -11.72 -23.43 -2.75
N LEU A 19 -12.96 -23.42 -2.27
CA LEU A 19 -13.94 -22.38 -2.56
C LEU A 19 -13.51 -21.03 -1.99
N PHE A 20 -12.97 -21.00 -0.77
CA PHE A 20 -12.43 -19.79 -0.16
C PHE A 20 -11.29 -19.23 -0.97
N GLY A 21 -10.30 -20.04 -1.34
CA GLY A 21 -9.16 -19.62 -2.15
C GLY A 21 -9.60 -19.04 -3.49
N LEU A 22 -10.45 -19.78 -4.23
CA LEU A 22 -11.00 -19.32 -5.51
C LEU A 22 -11.76 -17.99 -5.41
N GLU A 23 -12.48 -17.78 -4.34
CA GLU A 23 -13.23 -16.53 -4.16
C GLU A 23 -12.35 -15.39 -3.66
N TYR A 24 -11.37 -15.67 -2.80
CA TYR A 24 -10.41 -14.68 -2.30
C TYR A 24 -9.54 -14.14 -3.44
N ASP A 25 -9.07 -15.01 -4.34
CA ASP A 25 -8.21 -14.64 -5.48
C ASP A 25 -8.95 -13.89 -6.59
N LYS A 26 -10.29 -13.87 -6.57
CA LYS A 26 -11.07 -13.06 -7.53
C LYS A 26 -10.98 -11.56 -7.26
N TYR A 27 -10.68 -11.17 -6.03
CA TYR A 27 -10.54 -9.76 -5.67
C TYR A 27 -9.14 -9.30 -6.02
N GLU A 28 -9.08 -8.29 -6.87
CA GLU A 28 -7.82 -7.69 -7.31
C GLU A 28 -7.04 -7.14 -6.11
N ASN A 29 -5.75 -7.45 -6.05
CA ASN A 29 -4.88 -7.01 -4.98
C ASN A 29 -4.34 -5.61 -5.28
N GLU A 30 -5.21 -4.59 -5.22
CA GLU A 30 -4.85 -3.20 -5.50
C GLU A 30 -3.71 -2.69 -4.60
N HIS A 31 -3.59 -3.22 -3.37
CA HIS A 31 -2.49 -2.88 -2.47
C HIS A 31 -1.12 -3.29 -3.02
N ALA A 32 -1.02 -4.34 -3.84
CA ALA A 32 0.23 -4.80 -4.44
C ALA A 32 0.80 -3.79 -5.45
N GLU A 33 -0.04 -2.89 -5.97
CA GLU A 33 0.39 -1.81 -6.86
C GLU A 33 1.05 -0.64 -6.10
N ILE A 34 0.89 -0.59 -4.77
CA ILE A 34 1.35 0.49 -3.91
C ILE A 34 2.50 0.03 -3.01
N TYR A 35 2.42 -1.18 -2.48
CA TYR A 35 3.32 -1.68 -1.44
C TYR A 35 4.27 -2.75 -1.96
N GLU A 36 5.53 -2.69 -1.53
CA GLU A 36 6.46 -3.80 -1.63
C GLU A 36 6.14 -4.82 -0.53
N THR A 37 5.92 -6.08 -0.92
CA THR A 37 5.56 -7.14 0.04
C THR A 37 6.78 -7.92 0.47
N GLU A 38 7.01 -7.97 1.78
CA GLU A 38 8.06 -8.74 2.44
C GLU A 38 7.48 -9.70 3.48
N ASN A 39 8.21 -10.78 3.76
CA ASN A 39 7.84 -11.72 4.81
C ASN A 39 8.53 -11.35 6.12
N SER A 40 7.79 -11.48 7.23
CA SER A 40 8.31 -11.26 8.58
C SER A 40 8.23 -12.52 9.42
N GLU A 41 9.25 -12.75 10.26
CA GLU A 41 9.26 -13.83 11.24
C GLU A 41 9.13 -13.31 12.68
N ARG A 42 9.10 -11.99 12.87
CA ARG A 42 9.08 -11.34 14.19
C ARG A 42 7.66 -10.92 14.59
N SER A 43 7.52 -10.43 15.80
CA SER A 43 6.24 -9.85 16.29
C SER A 43 5.96 -8.46 15.75
N PHE A 44 7.00 -7.73 15.42
CA PHE A 44 7.03 -6.41 14.77
C PHE A 44 8.31 -6.31 13.95
N GLU A 45 8.34 -5.43 12.96
CA GLU A 45 9.55 -5.07 12.22
C GLU A 45 9.90 -3.60 12.50
N GLU A 46 11.19 -3.32 12.50
CA GLU A 46 11.73 -1.97 12.62
C GLU A 46 12.75 -1.75 11.51
N GLU A 47 12.54 -0.69 10.75
CA GLU A 47 13.45 -0.26 9.70
C GLU A 47 14.05 1.09 10.08
N VAL A 48 15.39 1.13 10.13
CA VAL A 48 16.16 2.32 10.46
C VAL A 48 16.63 2.98 9.17
N LYS A 49 16.29 4.24 8.95
CA LYS A 49 16.85 5.03 7.88
C LYS A 49 18.21 5.60 8.31
N LEU A 50 19.23 5.38 7.49
CA LEU A 50 20.56 5.89 7.72
C LEU A 50 20.79 7.17 6.90
N SER A 51 21.54 8.13 7.48
CA SER A 51 21.80 9.42 6.85
C SER A 51 22.76 9.36 5.64
N GLY A 52 23.49 8.25 5.47
CA GLY A 52 24.56 8.21 4.48
C GLY A 52 25.74 9.13 4.83
N PHE A 53 26.52 9.51 3.84
CA PHE A 53 27.68 10.37 3.97
C PHE A 53 27.45 11.70 3.24
N ALA A 54 28.19 12.75 3.67
CA ALA A 54 28.22 14.02 2.96
C ALA A 54 28.96 13.91 1.61
N ALA A 55 28.88 14.94 0.78
CA ALA A 55 29.60 14.98 -0.48
C ALA A 55 31.13 14.82 -0.27
N ALA A 56 31.74 13.92 -1.03
CA ALA A 56 33.17 13.65 -0.91
C ALA A 56 33.98 14.89 -1.31
N PRO A 57 34.89 15.40 -0.44
CA PRO A 57 35.74 16.53 -0.76
C PRO A 57 36.82 16.14 -1.76
N VAL A 58 37.25 17.12 -2.54
CA VAL A 58 38.43 16.96 -3.43
C VAL A 58 39.69 16.76 -2.59
N LYS A 59 40.42 15.66 -2.83
CA LYS A 59 41.68 15.37 -2.18
C LYS A 59 42.86 16.00 -2.98
N ASN A 60 43.60 16.88 -2.36
CA ASN A 60 44.82 17.39 -2.94
C ASN A 60 45.95 16.37 -2.85
N GLU A 61 46.97 16.50 -3.71
CA GLU A 61 48.15 15.64 -3.70
C GLU A 61 48.88 15.76 -2.34
N GLY A 62 49.22 14.63 -1.73
CA GLY A 62 49.84 14.56 -0.42
C GLY A 62 48.94 14.82 0.80
N ALA A 63 47.66 15.19 0.60
CA ALA A 63 46.72 15.37 1.71
C ALA A 63 46.16 14.04 2.24
N ALA A 64 45.75 13.99 3.49
CA ALA A 64 45.05 12.86 4.08
C ALA A 64 43.64 12.71 3.48
N ILE A 65 43.10 11.49 3.54
CA ILE A 65 41.69 11.21 3.21
C ILE A 65 40.81 11.79 4.31
N SER A 66 39.67 12.39 3.93
CA SER A 66 38.63 12.78 4.86
C SER A 66 37.77 11.57 5.24
N TYR A 67 37.46 11.42 6.54
CA TYR A 67 36.53 10.40 7.08
C TYR A 67 35.26 11.10 7.52
N ASP A 68 34.12 10.50 7.16
CA ASP A 68 32.79 10.95 7.60
C ASP A 68 32.09 9.81 8.33
N SER A 69 31.08 10.13 9.11
CA SER A 69 30.30 9.17 9.90
C SER A 69 28.82 9.24 9.52
N ALA A 70 28.22 8.10 9.22
CA ALA A 70 26.77 7.98 9.06
C ALA A 70 26.09 8.04 10.45
N GLN A 71 24.87 8.57 10.48
CA GLN A 71 24.00 8.65 11.67
C GLN A 71 22.67 7.97 11.35
N GLU A 72 22.01 7.49 12.38
CA GLU A 72 20.61 7.05 12.29
C GLU A 72 19.71 8.28 12.19
N ALA A 73 18.84 8.33 11.18
CA ALA A 73 17.90 9.42 10.97
C ALA A 73 16.63 9.19 11.79
N PHE A 74 15.85 8.19 11.42
CA PHE A 74 14.64 7.79 12.14
C PHE A 74 14.36 6.30 11.94
N THR A 75 13.45 5.78 12.79
CA THR A 75 13.03 4.37 12.75
C THR A 75 11.54 4.27 12.47
N ALA A 76 11.19 3.53 11.43
CA ALA A 76 9.81 3.16 11.13
C ALA A 76 9.50 1.81 11.78
N ARG A 77 8.41 1.75 12.58
CA ARG A 77 8.00 0.53 13.28
C ARG A 77 6.69 0.00 12.73
N TYR A 78 6.68 -1.30 12.39
CA TYR A 78 5.55 -2.03 11.84
C TYR A 78 5.01 -3.02 12.87
N ASN A 79 3.87 -2.74 13.44
CA ASN A 79 3.20 -3.64 14.37
C ASN A 79 2.24 -4.55 13.61
N HIS A 80 2.47 -5.88 13.67
CA HIS A 80 1.63 -6.83 12.98
C HIS A 80 0.28 -6.99 13.68
N GLU A 81 -0.79 -6.77 12.91
CA GLU A 81 -2.16 -6.97 13.36
C GLU A 81 -2.72 -8.30 12.88
N THR A 82 -3.51 -8.95 13.72
CA THR A 82 -4.20 -10.18 13.35
C THR A 82 -5.61 -9.84 12.89
N VAL A 83 -5.92 -10.16 11.65
CA VAL A 83 -7.27 -10.06 11.08
C VAL A 83 -7.84 -11.47 11.01
N ALA A 84 -8.97 -11.70 11.64
CA ALA A 84 -9.63 -12.99 11.68
C ALA A 84 -11.14 -12.81 11.72
N MET A 85 -11.82 -13.69 11.01
CA MET A 85 -13.28 -13.79 11.01
C MET A 85 -13.69 -15.24 10.79
N GLY A 86 -14.87 -15.62 11.24
CA GLY A 86 -15.40 -16.96 11.05
C GLY A 86 -16.90 -17.00 11.12
N PHE A 87 -17.47 -18.15 10.77
CA PHE A 87 -18.88 -18.44 10.91
C PHE A 87 -19.07 -19.83 11.52
N SER A 88 -20.25 -20.08 12.08
CA SER A 88 -20.65 -21.39 12.59
C SER A 88 -21.88 -21.89 11.83
N VAL A 89 -21.93 -23.21 11.66
CA VAL A 89 -23.10 -23.94 11.15
C VAL A 89 -23.62 -24.80 12.29
N THR A 90 -24.91 -24.73 12.57
CA THR A 90 -25.56 -25.51 13.65
C THR A 90 -25.65 -26.99 13.30
N GLU A 91 -25.76 -27.82 14.32
CA GLU A 91 -25.89 -29.26 14.17
C GLU A 91 -27.16 -29.61 13.41
N GLU A 92 -28.29 -28.96 13.72
CA GLU A 92 -29.58 -29.16 13.07
C GLU A 92 -29.52 -28.81 11.57
N ALA A 93 -28.86 -27.71 11.21
CA ALA A 93 -28.67 -27.33 9.81
C ALA A 93 -27.83 -28.35 9.02
N MET A 94 -26.95 -29.07 9.71
CA MET A 94 -26.17 -30.17 9.11
C MET A 94 -27.01 -31.45 8.97
N GLU A 95 -27.85 -31.78 9.95
CA GLU A 95 -28.75 -32.93 9.89
C GLU A 95 -29.82 -32.79 8.78
N ASP A 96 -30.35 -31.57 8.61
CA ASP A 96 -31.35 -31.26 7.58
C ASP A 96 -30.73 -31.09 6.14
N ASN A 97 -29.47 -31.37 5.96
CA ASN A 97 -28.76 -31.28 4.68
C ASN A 97 -28.81 -29.90 3.99
N LEU A 98 -29.00 -28.83 4.78
CA LEU A 98 -29.03 -27.44 4.30
C LEU A 98 -27.63 -26.80 4.22
N TYR A 99 -26.60 -27.52 4.64
CA TYR A 99 -25.26 -26.96 4.84
C TYR A 99 -24.50 -26.65 3.55
N ASP A 100 -24.71 -27.40 2.47
CA ASP A 100 -23.91 -27.25 1.22
C ASP A 100 -24.09 -25.86 0.59
N ALA A 101 -25.32 -25.45 0.36
CA ALA A 101 -25.59 -24.15 -0.24
C ALA A 101 -25.32 -22.99 0.72
N LEU A 102 -25.55 -23.20 2.04
CA LEU A 102 -25.40 -22.17 3.05
C LEU A 102 -23.92 -21.94 3.39
N SER A 103 -23.16 -23.02 3.63
CA SER A 103 -21.72 -22.95 3.92
C SER A 103 -20.94 -22.36 2.74
N ALA A 104 -21.29 -22.70 1.50
CA ALA A 104 -20.68 -22.12 0.31
C ALA A 104 -20.92 -20.60 0.21
N ARG A 105 -22.13 -20.13 0.53
CA ARG A 105 -22.46 -18.70 0.54
C ARG A 105 -21.68 -17.96 1.64
N TYR A 106 -21.63 -18.52 2.85
CA TYR A 106 -20.89 -17.91 3.96
C TYR A 106 -19.38 -17.91 3.74
N THR A 107 -18.84 -18.97 3.13
CA THR A 107 -17.40 -19.02 2.76
C THR A 107 -17.06 -17.94 1.75
N LYS A 108 -17.89 -17.71 0.73
CA LYS A 108 -17.69 -16.61 -0.22
C LYS A 108 -17.78 -15.24 0.45
N ALA A 109 -18.76 -15.05 1.34
CA ALA A 109 -18.92 -13.81 2.09
C ALA A 109 -17.73 -13.55 3.02
N LEU A 110 -17.19 -14.60 3.67
CA LEU A 110 -16.00 -14.54 4.50
C LEU A 110 -14.76 -14.14 3.68
N ALA A 111 -14.54 -14.77 2.53
CA ALA A 111 -13.41 -14.45 1.64
C ALA A 111 -13.47 -12.99 1.21
N ARG A 112 -14.66 -12.51 0.80
CA ARG A 112 -14.87 -11.10 0.43
C ARG A 112 -14.59 -10.16 1.59
N ALA A 113 -15.06 -10.46 2.79
CA ALA A 113 -14.87 -9.62 3.97
C ALA A 113 -13.37 -9.52 4.34
N MET A 114 -12.63 -10.62 4.27
CA MET A 114 -11.19 -10.63 4.54
C MET A 114 -10.42 -9.81 3.49
N ALA A 115 -10.70 -10.01 2.19
CA ALA A 115 -10.10 -9.23 1.12
C ALA A 115 -10.40 -7.73 1.26
N TYR A 116 -11.66 -7.36 1.51
CA TYR A 116 -12.06 -5.97 1.73
C TYR A 116 -11.30 -5.31 2.88
N THR A 117 -11.20 -5.99 4.03
CA THR A 117 -10.49 -5.47 5.20
C THR A 117 -9.02 -5.20 4.89
N LYS A 118 -8.36 -6.08 4.15
CA LYS A 118 -6.96 -5.92 3.75
C LYS A 118 -6.76 -4.71 2.85
N GLN A 119 -7.58 -4.56 1.82
CA GLN A 119 -7.51 -3.42 0.91
C GLN A 119 -7.81 -2.09 1.62
N THR A 120 -8.84 -2.07 2.48
CA THR A 120 -9.19 -0.87 3.25
C THR A 120 -8.07 -0.47 4.20
N LYS A 121 -7.41 -1.43 4.88
CA LYS A 121 -6.25 -1.15 5.75
C LYS A 121 -5.06 -0.61 4.94
N ALA A 122 -4.81 -1.15 3.76
CA ALA A 122 -3.77 -0.65 2.87
C ALA A 122 -4.06 0.79 2.42
N ALA A 123 -5.27 1.08 1.96
CA ALA A 123 -5.66 2.42 1.54
C ALA A 123 -5.70 3.43 2.71
N ALA A 124 -5.92 2.96 3.95
CA ALA A 124 -6.02 3.85 5.11
C ALA A 124 -4.76 4.69 5.38
N LEU A 125 -3.56 4.20 5.00
CA LEU A 125 -2.33 4.98 5.13
C LEU A 125 -2.35 6.21 4.21
N LEU A 126 -2.80 6.04 2.98
CA LEU A 126 -2.93 7.13 2.02
C LEU A 126 -4.06 8.08 2.41
N ASN A 127 -5.23 7.54 2.77
CA ASN A 127 -6.40 8.32 3.18
C ASN A 127 -6.12 9.19 4.42
N ASN A 128 -5.31 8.70 5.36
CA ASN A 128 -4.97 9.41 6.60
C ASN A 128 -3.60 10.10 6.54
N GLY A 129 -2.89 10.00 5.44
CA GLY A 129 -1.52 10.47 5.29
C GLY A 129 -1.35 11.98 5.36
N PHE A 130 -2.41 12.74 5.13
CA PHE A 130 -2.41 14.20 5.26
C PHE A 130 -2.74 14.69 6.67
N THR A 131 -3.31 13.86 7.54
CA THR A 131 -3.91 14.28 8.81
C THR A 131 -3.38 13.56 10.05
N THR A 132 -3.54 12.23 10.12
CA THR A 132 -3.34 11.46 11.37
C THR A 132 -2.25 10.42 11.28
N PHE A 133 -1.87 9.99 10.10
CA PHE A 133 -0.80 9.01 9.94
C PHE A 133 0.55 9.73 9.84
N ASN A 134 1.42 9.51 10.82
CA ASN A 134 2.78 10.05 10.86
C ASN A 134 3.78 9.01 10.37
N SER A 135 4.77 9.47 9.61
CA SER A 135 5.93 8.68 9.22
C SER A 135 6.96 8.57 10.36
N GLY A 136 8.02 7.81 10.15
CA GLY A 136 9.04 7.58 11.17
C GLY A 136 9.78 8.83 11.67
N ASP A 137 9.74 9.92 10.91
CA ASP A 137 10.29 11.24 11.27
C ASP A 137 9.37 12.07 12.19
N GLY A 138 8.18 11.54 12.54
CA GLY A 138 7.22 12.19 13.41
C GLY A 138 6.30 13.22 12.76
N VAL A 139 6.46 13.44 11.45
CA VAL A 139 5.60 14.33 10.64
C VAL A 139 4.55 13.51 9.89
N THR A 140 3.44 14.12 9.49
CA THR A 140 2.42 13.46 8.66
C THR A 140 3.05 12.92 7.37
N LEU A 141 2.57 11.77 6.88
CA LEU A 141 3.13 11.09 5.71
C LEU A 141 3.29 12.04 4.51
N PHE A 142 2.29 12.88 4.24
CA PHE A 142 2.39 13.92 3.22
C PHE A 142 2.58 15.27 3.88
N SER A 143 3.78 15.80 3.75
CA SER A 143 4.16 17.07 4.35
C SER A 143 4.97 17.93 3.38
N THR A 144 4.92 19.23 3.60
CA THR A 144 5.77 20.20 2.89
C THR A 144 7.15 20.35 3.54
N ALA A 145 7.40 19.69 4.69
CA ALA A 145 8.63 19.86 5.48
C ALA A 145 8.98 18.61 6.28
N HIS A 146 9.47 17.56 5.60
CA HIS A 146 10.11 16.41 6.26
C HIS A 146 11.53 16.80 6.67
N PRO A 147 11.90 16.73 7.95
CA PRO A 147 13.22 17.13 8.40
C PRO A 147 14.30 16.15 7.94
N THR A 148 15.46 16.67 7.52
CA THR A 148 16.65 15.88 7.23
C THR A 148 17.66 16.01 8.36
N VAL A 149 18.57 15.04 8.52
CA VAL A 149 19.66 15.08 9.50
C VAL A 149 20.62 16.24 9.20
N GLY A 150 20.76 16.64 7.93
CA GLY A 150 21.55 17.79 7.49
C GLY A 150 20.98 19.14 7.91
N GLY A 151 19.75 19.19 8.40
CA GLY A 151 19.04 20.42 8.82
C GLY A 151 18.21 21.06 7.71
N GLY A 152 18.14 20.42 6.54
CA GLY A 152 17.24 20.78 5.46
C GLY A 152 15.83 20.20 5.64
N THR A 153 15.00 20.34 4.62
CA THR A 153 13.66 19.73 4.58
C THR A 153 13.35 19.24 3.18
N ASN A 154 12.75 18.05 3.11
CA ASN A 154 12.13 17.52 1.91
C ASN A 154 10.63 17.74 1.93
N ARG A 155 10.01 17.80 0.75
CA ARG A 155 8.55 17.84 0.64
C ARG A 155 8.06 16.75 -0.32
N ASN A 156 7.10 15.99 0.11
CA ASN A 156 6.41 15.01 -0.73
C ASN A 156 4.93 15.37 -0.96
N ARG A 157 4.64 16.66 -0.85
CA ARG A 157 3.32 17.28 -1.08
C ARG A 157 3.53 18.58 -1.85
N LEU A 158 2.58 18.96 -2.70
CA LEU A 158 2.59 20.27 -3.34
C LEU A 158 2.60 21.38 -2.29
N SER A 159 3.29 22.48 -2.59
CA SER A 159 3.31 23.66 -1.70
C SER A 159 1.93 24.32 -1.57
N THR A 160 1.10 24.20 -2.60
CA THR A 160 -0.30 24.59 -2.62
C THR A 160 -1.09 23.41 -3.15
N ASP A 161 -2.04 22.92 -2.38
CA ASP A 161 -2.87 21.80 -2.76
C ASP A 161 -3.66 22.14 -4.03
N SER A 162 -3.71 21.20 -4.96
CA SER A 162 -4.31 21.38 -6.27
C SER A 162 -4.89 20.08 -6.78
N ASP A 163 -5.99 20.16 -7.53
CA ASP A 163 -6.60 19.05 -8.22
C ASP A 163 -5.67 18.46 -9.27
N LEU A 164 -5.94 17.22 -9.66
CA LEU A 164 -5.20 16.55 -10.73
C LEU A 164 -5.43 17.26 -12.07
N ASN A 165 -4.42 17.98 -12.52
CA ASN A 165 -4.34 18.60 -13.83
C ASN A 165 -2.91 18.57 -14.37
N GLU A 166 -2.69 19.02 -15.59
CA GLU A 166 -1.39 19.00 -16.23
C GLU A 166 -0.34 19.75 -15.40
N THR A 167 -0.65 20.97 -14.98
CA THR A 167 0.29 21.83 -14.22
C THR A 167 0.64 21.25 -12.86
N SER A 168 -0.35 20.71 -12.12
CA SER A 168 -0.10 20.11 -10.80
C SER A 168 0.75 18.84 -10.92
N LEU A 169 0.53 18.04 -11.97
CA LEU A 169 1.30 16.84 -12.22
C LEU A 169 2.73 17.15 -12.67
N GLU A 170 2.93 18.14 -13.53
CA GLU A 170 4.26 18.63 -13.93
C GLU A 170 5.01 19.17 -12.72
N GLN A 171 4.37 19.96 -11.85
CA GLN A 171 5.00 20.47 -10.64
C GLN A 171 5.41 19.34 -9.69
N ALA A 172 4.56 18.32 -9.54
CA ALA A 172 4.89 17.15 -8.72
C ALA A 172 6.12 16.39 -9.26
N VAL A 173 6.24 16.23 -10.58
CA VAL A 173 7.42 15.63 -11.23
C VAL A 173 8.68 16.44 -10.94
N ILE A 174 8.61 17.78 -11.01
CA ILE A 174 9.73 18.68 -10.70
C ILE A 174 10.11 18.57 -9.23
N ASP A 175 9.13 18.55 -8.33
CA ASP A 175 9.35 18.42 -6.88
C ASP A 175 10.00 17.08 -6.51
N ILE A 176 9.58 15.98 -7.12
CA ILE A 176 10.17 14.65 -6.94
C ILE A 176 11.63 14.65 -7.42
N ALA A 177 11.91 15.27 -8.56
CA ALA A 177 13.28 15.34 -9.08
C ALA A 177 14.23 16.17 -8.19
N ALA A 178 13.68 17.04 -7.34
CA ALA A 178 14.42 17.85 -6.38
C ALA A 178 14.63 17.19 -5.01
N PHE A 179 14.20 15.94 -4.80
CA PHE A 179 14.40 15.24 -3.54
C PHE A 179 15.88 15.11 -3.18
N THR A 180 16.17 15.29 -1.91
CA THR A 180 17.49 15.13 -1.31
C THR A 180 17.52 14.00 -0.29
N ASP A 181 18.69 13.47 -0.03
CA ASP A 181 18.93 12.52 1.06
C ASP A 181 18.99 13.22 2.42
N GLU A 182 19.27 12.45 3.46
CA GLU A 182 19.41 12.96 4.84
C GLU A 182 20.60 13.91 5.05
N ARG A 183 21.49 14.06 4.06
CA ARG A 183 22.64 14.97 4.04
C ARG A 183 22.48 16.08 3.01
N ASP A 184 21.24 16.31 2.55
CA ASP A 184 20.87 17.31 1.56
C ASP A 184 21.54 17.11 0.17
N LEU A 185 21.97 15.86 -0.14
CA LEU A 185 22.48 15.50 -1.47
C LEU A 185 21.31 15.10 -2.37
N LEU A 186 21.31 15.62 -3.60
CA LEU A 186 20.29 15.32 -4.60
C LEU A 186 20.31 13.81 -4.95
N ILE A 187 19.17 13.13 -4.76
CA ILE A 187 19.01 11.69 -5.08
C ILE A 187 18.51 11.43 -6.50
N ALA A 188 18.11 12.48 -7.23
CA ALA A 188 17.56 12.39 -8.59
C ALA A 188 16.40 11.40 -8.73
N ALA A 189 15.49 11.40 -7.75
CA ALA A 189 14.33 10.53 -7.72
C ALA A 189 13.41 10.76 -8.94
N ARG A 190 12.68 9.72 -9.34
CA ARG A 190 11.78 9.75 -10.49
C ARG A 190 10.39 9.23 -10.10
N PRO A 191 9.32 9.81 -10.65
CA PRO A 191 8.00 9.23 -10.54
C PRO A 191 7.94 7.90 -11.31
N ARG A 192 7.18 6.94 -10.77
CA ARG A 192 6.97 5.63 -11.40
C ARG A 192 5.54 5.43 -11.84
N LYS A 193 4.60 5.65 -10.93
CA LYS A 193 3.19 5.27 -11.09
C LYS A 193 2.28 6.28 -10.42
N LEU A 194 1.18 6.63 -11.08
CA LEU A 194 0.12 7.47 -10.54
C LEU A 194 -1.00 6.60 -9.94
N ILE A 195 -1.39 6.86 -8.70
CA ILE A 195 -2.51 6.19 -8.02
C ILE A 195 -3.64 7.22 -7.86
N VAL A 196 -4.83 6.86 -8.33
CA VAL A 196 -5.99 7.75 -8.33
C VAL A 196 -7.25 7.04 -7.83
N PRO A 197 -8.20 7.77 -7.23
CA PRO A 197 -9.53 7.25 -6.98
C PRO A 197 -10.32 7.09 -8.30
N PRO A 198 -11.44 6.33 -8.30
CA PRO A 198 -12.27 6.13 -9.49
C PRO A 198 -12.77 7.44 -10.12
N ALA A 199 -12.98 8.48 -9.32
CA ALA A 199 -13.43 9.80 -9.78
C ALA A 199 -12.44 10.46 -10.76
N LEU A 200 -11.14 10.27 -10.55
CA LEU A 200 -10.07 10.87 -11.37
C LEU A 200 -9.60 9.98 -12.52
N MET A 201 -10.15 8.77 -12.69
CA MET A 201 -9.72 7.81 -13.73
C MET A 201 -9.68 8.43 -15.13
N PHE A 202 -10.76 9.11 -15.54
CA PHE A 202 -10.84 9.71 -16.88
C PHE A 202 -9.93 10.95 -17.04
N VAL A 203 -9.63 11.64 -15.95
CA VAL A 203 -8.66 12.75 -15.97
C VAL A 203 -7.26 12.19 -16.15
N ALA A 204 -6.89 11.14 -15.40
CA ALA A 204 -5.61 10.47 -15.53
C ALA A 204 -5.39 9.89 -16.94
N THR A 205 -6.42 9.24 -17.54
CA THR A 205 -6.36 8.78 -18.94
C THR A 205 -6.04 9.93 -19.90
N ARG A 206 -6.74 11.05 -19.77
CA ARG A 206 -6.49 12.21 -20.65
C ARG A 206 -5.11 12.80 -20.49
N LEU A 207 -4.55 12.81 -19.26
CA LEU A 207 -3.23 13.37 -19.00
C LEU A 207 -2.09 12.45 -19.43
N LEU A 208 -2.24 11.13 -19.30
CA LEU A 208 -1.13 10.20 -19.50
C LEU A 208 -1.20 9.44 -20.82
N GLU A 209 -2.36 9.29 -21.46
CA GLU A 209 -2.51 8.44 -22.63
C GLU A 209 -2.72 9.22 -23.94
N THR A 210 -3.09 10.50 -23.92
CA THR A 210 -3.26 11.29 -25.13
C THR A 210 -1.94 11.82 -25.68
N ASP A 211 -1.76 11.81 -27.00
CA ASP A 211 -0.56 12.32 -27.66
C ASP A 211 -0.55 13.86 -27.71
N LEU A 212 -1.72 14.45 -27.81
CA LEU A 212 -1.91 15.89 -27.89
C LEU A 212 -2.59 16.41 -26.63
N ARG A 213 -2.30 17.65 -26.31
CA ARG A 213 -2.91 18.35 -25.18
C ARG A 213 -4.42 18.51 -25.38
N VAL A 214 -5.21 18.09 -24.41
CA VAL A 214 -6.66 18.15 -24.49
C VAL A 214 -7.14 19.60 -24.21
N GLY A 215 -7.98 20.12 -25.11
CA GLY A 215 -8.61 21.45 -24.92
C GLY A 215 -7.86 22.61 -25.56
N THR A 216 -6.81 22.36 -26.33
CA THR A 216 -6.11 23.38 -27.13
C THR A 216 -6.51 23.29 -28.61
N ALA A 217 -6.55 24.42 -29.32
CA ALA A 217 -6.84 24.47 -30.73
C ALA A 217 -5.61 24.23 -31.63
N ASP A 218 -4.40 24.26 -31.05
CA ASP A 218 -3.13 24.40 -31.77
C ASP A 218 -2.30 23.12 -31.84
N ASN A 219 -2.90 21.93 -31.66
CA ASN A 219 -2.18 20.64 -31.71
C ASN A 219 -0.93 20.58 -30.80
N ASP A 220 -1.00 21.18 -29.62
CA ASP A 220 0.10 21.17 -28.65
C ASP A 220 0.43 19.74 -28.21
N LEU A 221 1.73 19.47 -28.07
CA LEU A 221 2.22 18.19 -27.59
C LEU A 221 1.89 18.00 -26.12
N ASN A 222 1.44 16.81 -25.74
CA ASN A 222 1.35 16.42 -24.33
C ASN A 222 2.75 16.07 -23.80
N ALA A 223 3.34 16.98 -23.02
CA ALA A 223 4.70 16.84 -22.50
C ALA A 223 4.84 15.67 -21.51
N LEU A 224 3.83 15.39 -20.68
CA LEU A 224 3.86 14.30 -19.70
C LEU A 224 4.00 12.92 -20.37
N LYS A 225 3.24 12.69 -21.42
CA LYS A 225 3.31 11.45 -22.20
C LYS A 225 4.57 11.40 -23.04
N SER A 226 4.92 12.47 -23.73
CA SER A 226 6.08 12.53 -24.62
C SER A 226 7.40 12.28 -23.90
N ASN A 227 7.55 12.80 -22.68
CA ASN A 227 8.73 12.60 -21.85
C ASN A 227 8.72 11.26 -21.10
N GLY A 228 7.59 10.52 -21.10
CA GLY A 228 7.44 9.32 -20.29
C GLY A 228 7.61 9.59 -18.81
N SER A 229 7.07 10.73 -18.33
CA SER A 229 7.26 11.21 -16.96
C SER A 229 6.76 10.21 -15.91
N ILE A 230 5.75 9.41 -16.23
CA ILE A 230 5.20 8.36 -15.36
C ILE A 230 5.22 7.03 -16.14
N PRO A 231 6.31 6.27 -16.10
CA PRO A 231 6.53 5.13 -17.00
C PRO A 231 5.57 3.96 -16.77
N GLU A 232 5.07 3.75 -15.55
CA GLU A 232 4.11 2.68 -15.22
C GLU A 232 2.64 3.10 -15.41
N GLY A 233 2.41 4.33 -15.90
CA GLY A 233 1.08 4.88 -16.10
C GLY A 233 0.32 5.14 -14.82
N TYR A 234 -1.00 4.92 -14.84
CA TYR A 234 -1.83 5.10 -13.66
C TYR A 234 -2.52 3.80 -13.25
N ARG A 235 -2.90 3.72 -11.96
CA ARG A 235 -3.74 2.67 -11.38
C ARG A 235 -4.87 3.31 -10.58
N VAL A 236 -6.05 2.69 -10.69
CA VAL A 236 -7.22 3.12 -9.91
C VAL A 236 -7.27 2.30 -8.62
N ASN A 237 -7.42 2.99 -7.49
CA ASN A 237 -7.65 2.34 -6.21
C ASN A 237 -9.05 2.71 -5.70
N HIS A 238 -9.91 1.68 -5.58
CA HIS A 238 -11.33 1.83 -5.22
C HIS A 238 -11.54 2.11 -3.72
N TYR A 239 -10.51 1.97 -2.90
CA TYR A 239 -10.58 2.14 -1.44
C TYR A 239 -10.09 3.51 -0.98
N LEU A 240 -9.72 4.40 -1.91
CA LEU A 240 -9.46 5.81 -1.62
C LEU A 240 -10.79 6.52 -1.35
N THR A 241 -10.83 7.27 -0.25
CA THR A 241 -12.05 7.94 0.22
C THR A 241 -12.20 9.37 -0.29
N ASP A 242 -11.08 10.02 -0.57
CA ASP A 242 -11.03 11.36 -1.11
C ASP A 242 -11.12 11.30 -2.65
N PRO A 243 -12.16 11.89 -3.27
CA PRO A 243 -12.33 11.84 -4.72
C PRO A 243 -11.34 12.69 -5.51
N ASP A 244 -10.70 13.67 -4.86
CA ASP A 244 -9.84 14.65 -5.51
C ASP A 244 -8.34 14.43 -5.24
N ALA A 245 -8.04 13.56 -4.26
CA ALA A 245 -6.66 13.20 -3.93
C ALA A 245 -6.00 12.35 -5.01
N PHE A 246 -4.72 12.61 -5.27
CA PHE A 246 -3.90 11.74 -6.10
C PHE A 246 -2.52 11.50 -5.49
N PHE A 247 -1.91 10.36 -5.83
CA PHE A 247 -0.64 9.94 -5.28
C PHE A 247 0.29 9.47 -6.38
N ILE A 248 1.58 9.74 -6.24
CA ILE A 248 2.61 9.32 -7.18
C ILE A 248 3.62 8.47 -6.43
N MET A 249 3.77 7.21 -6.85
CA MET A 249 4.83 6.35 -6.36
C MET A 249 6.15 6.76 -7.02
N THR A 250 7.22 6.80 -6.25
CA THR A 250 8.55 7.15 -6.73
C THR A 250 9.46 5.93 -6.82
N ASP A 251 10.65 6.07 -7.38
CA ASP A 251 11.69 5.03 -7.44
C ASP A 251 12.59 5.00 -6.19
N VAL A 252 12.30 5.82 -5.19
CA VAL A 252 13.01 5.82 -3.91
C VAL A 252 12.82 4.49 -3.21
N PRO A 253 13.90 3.77 -2.86
CA PRO A 253 13.80 2.47 -2.22
C PRO A 253 13.22 2.58 -0.80
N ASN A 254 12.68 1.47 -0.32
CA ASN A 254 12.10 1.38 1.03
C ASN A 254 10.95 2.38 1.29
N GLY A 255 10.12 2.66 0.31
CA GLY A 255 8.95 3.52 0.46
C GLY A 255 7.82 2.85 1.24
N MET A 256 6.75 2.49 0.53
CA MET A 256 5.58 1.83 1.11
C MET A 256 5.81 0.33 1.23
N LYS A 257 5.68 -0.25 2.44
CA LYS A 257 5.92 -1.67 2.71
C LYS A 257 4.73 -2.40 3.32
N HIS A 258 4.60 -3.65 2.92
CA HIS A 258 3.63 -4.61 3.43
C HIS A 258 4.35 -5.83 3.97
N PHE A 259 4.36 -6.01 5.29
CA PHE A 259 4.95 -7.17 5.94
C PHE A 259 3.89 -8.24 6.20
N VAL A 260 4.12 -9.43 5.66
CA VAL A 260 3.28 -10.61 5.90
C VAL A 260 3.91 -11.47 6.98
N ARG A 261 3.28 -11.53 8.17
CA ARG A 261 3.73 -12.38 9.28
C ARG A 261 3.15 -13.78 9.19
N THR A 262 1.88 -13.87 8.85
CA THR A 262 1.18 -15.14 8.64
C THR A 262 0.28 -14.98 7.43
N PRO A 263 0.52 -15.72 6.35
CA PRO A 263 -0.36 -15.70 5.19
C PRO A 263 -1.77 -16.19 5.57
N MET A 264 -2.72 -15.99 4.68
CA MET A 264 -4.10 -16.42 4.88
C MET A 264 -4.15 -17.91 5.22
N GLN A 265 -4.75 -18.21 6.36
CA GLN A 265 -4.97 -19.57 6.87
C GLN A 265 -6.43 -19.76 7.19
N THR A 266 -6.96 -20.91 6.80
CA THR A 266 -8.30 -21.33 7.13
C THR A 266 -8.26 -22.56 8.05
N SER A 267 -9.20 -22.66 8.98
CA SER A 267 -9.33 -23.81 9.83
C SER A 267 -10.80 -24.06 10.19
N MET A 268 -11.13 -25.32 10.43
CA MET A 268 -12.46 -25.76 10.83
C MET A 268 -12.34 -26.67 12.04
N ASP A 269 -13.24 -26.48 13.00
CA ASP A 269 -13.30 -27.27 14.22
C ASP A 269 -14.77 -27.42 14.68
N GLY A 270 -15.06 -28.51 15.38
CA GLY A 270 -16.37 -28.75 15.98
C GLY A 270 -16.38 -28.31 17.44
N ASP A 271 -17.46 -27.66 17.86
CA ASP A 271 -17.70 -27.34 19.25
C ASP A 271 -18.38 -28.53 19.92
N PHE A 272 -17.75 -29.06 20.98
CA PHE A 272 -18.28 -30.24 21.69
C PHE A 272 -19.58 -29.93 22.44
N ASP A 273 -19.69 -28.74 23.04
CA ASP A 273 -20.82 -28.40 23.89
C ASP A 273 -22.11 -28.08 23.11
N THR A 274 -21.94 -27.41 21.94
CA THR A 274 -23.06 -26.96 21.11
C THR A 274 -23.33 -27.83 19.89
N GLY A 275 -22.43 -28.77 19.58
CA GLY A 275 -22.52 -29.55 18.34
C GLY A 275 -22.20 -28.79 17.05
N ASN A 276 -22.03 -27.51 17.11
CA ASN A 276 -21.79 -26.64 15.93
C ASN A 276 -20.45 -26.86 15.29
N VAL A 277 -20.36 -26.66 13.97
CA VAL A 277 -19.11 -26.61 13.22
C VAL A 277 -18.74 -25.16 12.98
N ARG A 278 -17.51 -24.80 13.33
CA ARG A 278 -16.96 -23.45 13.17
C ARG A 278 -15.88 -23.45 12.09
N TYR A 279 -16.01 -22.54 11.13
CA TYR A 279 -15.00 -22.27 10.10
C TYR A 279 -14.48 -20.86 10.27
N LYS A 280 -13.15 -20.68 10.24
CA LYS A 280 -12.49 -19.39 10.39
C LYS A 280 -11.41 -19.21 9.35
N ALA A 281 -11.22 -17.95 8.95
CA ALA A 281 -10.06 -17.46 8.20
C ALA A 281 -9.27 -16.50 9.09
N ARG A 282 -7.94 -16.53 8.97
CA ARG A 282 -7.02 -15.69 9.73
C ARG A 282 -5.81 -15.34 8.88
N GLU A 283 -5.38 -14.09 8.97
CA GLU A 283 -4.09 -13.63 8.46
C GLU A 283 -3.46 -12.65 9.45
N ARG A 284 -2.15 -12.43 9.34
CA ARG A 284 -1.44 -11.48 10.18
C ARG A 284 -0.42 -10.72 9.33
N TYR A 285 -0.54 -9.40 9.32
CA TYR A 285 0.26 -8.52 8.48
C TYR A 285 0.33 -7.10 9.07
N SER A 286 1.16 -6.25 8.47
CA SER A 286 1.19 -4.81 8.72
C SER A 286 1.47 -4.04 7.43
N PHE A 287 0.93 -2.85 7.34
CA PHE A 287 1.26 -1.86 6.33
C PHE A 287 1.96 -0.68 6.98
N GLY A 288 2.87 -0.03 6.26
CA GLY A 288 3.55 1.15 6.77
C GLY A 288 4.44 1.78 5.71
N VAL A 289 5.21 2.76 6.15
CA VAL A 289 6.12 3.55 5.32
C VAL A 289 7.47 3.63 6.01
N SER A 290 8.53 3.23 5.32
CA SER A 290 9.90 3.34 5.83
C SER A 290 10.57 4.62 5.37
N ASP A 291 10.31 5.06 4.12
CA ASP A 291 10.77 6.34 3.61
C ASP A 291 9.58 7.15 3.04
N PRO A 292 9.23 8.31 3.60
CA PRO A 292 8.14 9.15 3.10
C PRO A 292 8.36 9.65 1.67
N LEU A 293 9.62 9.71 1.17
CA LEU A 293 9.94 10.09 -0.20
C LEU A 293 9.57 9.01 -1.24
N GLY A 294 9.23 7.79 -0.79
CA GLY A 294 8.71 6.73 -1.64
C GLY A 294 7.34 7.02 -2.25
N VAL A 295 6.62 8.00 -1.73
CA VAL A 295 5.31 8.42 -2.22
C VAL A 295 5.17 9.94 -2.13
N PHE A 296 4.59 10.53 -3.17
CA PHE A 296 4.20 11.93 -3.24
C PHE A 296 2.68 12.03 -3.33
N GLY A 297 2.04 13.00 -2.66
CA GLY A 297 0.59 13.10 -2.67
C GLY A 297 0.07 14.52 -2.51
N THR A 298 -1.17 14.72 -2.94
CA THR A 298 -1.94 15.95 -2.70
C THR A 298 -3.41 15.59 -2.45
N PRO A 299 -4.09 16.28 -1.53
CA PRO A 299 -5.50 16.04 -1.24
C PRO A 299 -6.47 16.68 -2.26
N GLY A 300 -5.95 17.36 -3.29
CA GLY A 300 -6.76 18.20 -4.15
C GLY A 300 -6.95 19.60 -3.61
N ALA A 301 -7.59 20.48 -4.39
CA ALA A 301 -7.96 21.82 -3.95
C ALA A 301 -9.17 21.74 -3.01
N SER A 302 -9.08 22.39 -1.85
CA SER A 302 -10.17 22.49 -0.84
C SER A 302 -11.15 23.59 -1.18
#